data_3e9ae95e1500d2138ad5d839476d9911
#
_entry.id   3e9ae95e1500d2138ad5d839476d9911
#
_cell.length_a   1.000
_cell.length_b   1.000
_cell.length_c   1.000
_cell.angle_alpha   90.00
_cell.angle_beta   90.00
_cell.angle_gamma   90.00
#
_symmetry.space_group_name_H-M   'P 1'
#
loop_
_entity.id
_entity.type
_entity.pdbx_description
1 polymer ?
#
loop_
_entity_poly.entity_id
_entity_poly.type
_entity_poly.pdbx_seq_one_letter_code
_entity_poly.pdbx_strand_id
1 'polypeptide(L)'
;MSNGKNRRRATLSWLFVAGLFVLCGVLGVLQYRWIGEVSVAARDRLRGSLQASLNRLSLDFNSEIATACRALLPAAPVSLSPAAEADVAVRYAQWKKTLRRGQMFRHIAIAEPRNKDLVLRNLDLDKAVFETAQWPPDWAPVKARLESMLSPETRQGRGFPGPPPDDQGMLFDLPAFGIATPGRPIGQFARGETPSLIFDLSPEYVRDVLLPELLQRHLETGGTLEYQVEVLSRHRPPLVIFQSDPGARVAASADASVGLFDTPYDQIFRRSPGPGGRGRGPGRGGLGGDSGRDSGRWQMFVRHRAGSLEAVVAQARWRNLAVTAGVLLLMMASVAALITYTRRAQKLADLQMDFVAGISHELR
;
A
#
# COMPACT_ATOMS: atom_id res chain seq x y z
N MET A 1 -5.57 -79.97 14.66
CA MET A 1 -5.20 -79.09 13.51
C MET A 1 -5.84 -77.64 13.59
N SER A 2 -6.24 -77.15 14.75
CA SER A 2 -6.97 -75.89 14.90
C SER A 2 -6.06 -74.66 15.13
N ASN A 3 -4.80 -74.80 15.52
CA ASN A 3 -3.94 -73.73 15.98
C ASN A 3 -3.37 -72.81 14.83
N GLY A 4 -3.38 -73.27 13.58
CA GLY A 4 -2.84 -72.51 12.43
C GLY A 4 -3.77 -71.36 11.91
N LYS A 5 -5.09 -71.55 12.01
CA LYS A 5 -6.10 -70.58 11.56
C LYS A 5 -6.18 -69.35 12.49
N ASN A 6 -6.04 -69.54 13.77
CA ASN A 6 -6.10 -68.42 14.75
C ASN A 6 -4.85 -67.55 14.68
N ARG A 7 -3.66 -68.13 14.47
CA ARG A 7 -2.43 -67.32 14.27
C ARG A 7 -2.51 -66.45 12.98
N ARG A 8 -3.02 -66.99 11.86
CA ARG A 8 -3.18 -66.23 10.62
C ARG A 8 -4.19 -65.10 10.77
N ARG A 9 -5.28 -65.26 11.51
CA ARG A 9 -6.25 -64.17 11.77
C ARG A 9 -5.68 -63.09 12.66
N ALA A 10 -4.88 -63.45 13.66
CA ALA A 10 -4.21 -62.48 14.52
C ALA A 10 -3.15 -61.67 13.77
N THR A 11 -2.35 -62.29 12.89
CA THR A 11 -1.36 -61.59 12.05
C THR A 11 -2.02 -60.68 11.02
N LEU A 12 -3.15 -61.06 10.43
CA LEU A 12 -3.91 -60.19 9.52
C LEU A 12 -4.47 -58.96 10.22
N SER A 13 -4.98 -59.10 11.45
CA SER A 13 -5.46 -58.00 12.25
C SER A 13 -4.33 -57.01 12.60
N TRP A 14 -3.14 -57.50 12.95
CA TRP A 14 -1.97 -56.65 13.23
C TRP A 14 -1.44 -55.94 11.98
N LEU A 15 -1.44 -56.61 10.82
CA LEU A 15 -1.09 -55.98 9.54
C LEU A 15 -2.06 -54.85 9.16
N PHE A 16 -3.36 -55.05 9.39
CA PHE A 16 -4.36 -54.01 9.14
C PHE A 16 -4.17 -52.79 10.02
N VAL A 17 -3.91 -53.00 11.32
CA VAL A 17 -3.62 -51.90 12.28
C VAL A 17 -2.35 -51.16 11.91
N ALA A 18 -1.28 -51.89 11.59
CA ALA A 18 -0.01 -51.29 11.16
C ALA A 18 -0.20 -50.48 9.88
N GLY A 19 -0.96 -51.03 8.87
CA GLY A 19 -1.29 -50.30 7.63
C GLY A 19 -2.08 -49.02 7.90
N LEU A 20 -3.03 -49.05 8.85
CA LEU A 20 -3.79 -47.88 9.23
C LEU A 20 -2.92 -46.79 9.89
N PHE A 21 -1.98 -47.21 10.78
CA PHE A 21 -1.00 -46.29 11.38
C PHE A 21 -0.09 -45.64 10.35
N VAL A 22 0.39 -46.42 9.37
CA VAL A 22 1.19 -45.88 8.26
C VAL A 22 0.38 -44.89 7.42
N LEU A 23 -0.89 -45.25 7.13
CA LEU A 23 -1.78 -44.36 6.37
C LEU A 23 -2.03 -43.03 7.13
N CYS A 24 -2.30 -43.07 8.43
CA CYS A 24 -2.43 -41.87 9.27
C CYS A 24 -1.15 -41.05 9.29
N GLY A 25 0.01 -41.68 9.36
CA GLY A 25 1.30 -41.00 9.28
C GLY A 25 1.52 -40.28 7.93
N VAL A 26 1.22 -40.96 6.83
CA VAL A 26 1.32 -40.40 5.48
C VAL A 26 0.34 -39.21 5.32
N LEU A 27 -0.91 -39.37 5.77
CA LEU A 27 -1.90 -38.29 5.74
C LEU A 27 -1.45 -37.08 6.57
N GLY A 28 -0.88 -37.31 7.76
CA GLY A 28 -0.35 -36.26 8.61
C GLY A 28 0.78 -35.47 7.93
N VAL A 29 1.72 -36.15 7.29
CA VAL A 29 2.82 -35.52 6.54
C VAL A 29 2.29 -34.74 5.33
N LEU A 30 1.37 -35.32 4.57
CA LEU A 30 0.76 -34.64 3.42
C LEU A 30 0.01 -33.38 3.83
N GLN A 31 -0.79 -33.45 4.90
CA GLN A 31 -1.50 -32.29 5.43
C GLN A 31 -0.55 -31.20 5.94
N TYR A 32 0.53 -31.60 6.63
CA TYR A 32 1.53 -30.65 7.10
C TYR A 32 2.18 -29.88 5.94
N ARG A 33 2.55 -30.56 4.89
CA ARG A 33 3.11 -29.96 3.66
C ARG A 33 2.10 -29.06 2.96
N TRP A 34 0.87 -29.55 2.76
CA TRP A 34 -0.20 -28.80 2.10
C TRP A 34 -0.57 -27.51 2.86
N ILE A 35 -0.71 -27.57 4.20
CA ILE A 35 -0.94 -26.39 5.05
C ILE A 35 0.23 -25.41 4.92
N GLY A 36 1.47 -25.90 4.77
CA GLY A 36 2.64 -25.08 4.50
C GLY A 36 2.52 -24.28 3.19
N GLU A 37 2.20 -24.96 2.11
CA GLU A 37 2.07 -24.36 0.76
C GLU A 37 0.90 -23.35 0.71
N VAL A 38 -0.27 -23.70 1.26
CA VAL A 38 -1.44 -22.83 1.36
C VAL A 38 -1.13 -21.57 2.18
N SER A 39 -0.35 -21.69 3.25
CA SER A 39 0.01 -20.55 4.09
C SER A 39 0.93 -19.55 3.38
N VAL A 40 1.88 -20.05 2.56
CA VAL A 40 2.74 -19.19 1.73
C VAL A 40 1.91 -18.47 0.67
N ALA A 41 1.07 -19.19 -0.06
CA ALA A 41 0.20 -18.59 -1.07
C ALA A 41 -0.78 -17.56 -0.48
N ALA A 42 -1.34 -17.82 0.70
CA ALA A 42 -2.20 -16.87 1.41
C ALA A 42 -1.44 -15.59 1.81
N ARG A 43 -0.21 -15.73 2.30
CA ARG A 43 0.66 -14.60 2.63
C ARG A 43 0.97 -13.73 1.40
N ASP A 44 1.38 -14.37 0.30
CA ASP A 44 1.72 -13.66 -0.94
C ASP A 44 0.50 -12.93 -1.51
N ARG A 45 -0.68 -13.54 -1.42
CA ARG A 45 -1.95 -12.93 -1.81
C ARG A 45 -2.29 -11.71 -0.95
N LEU A 46 -2.16 -11.81 0.39
CA LEU A 46 -2.39 -10.70 1.30
C LEU A 46 -1.42 -9.56 1.04
N ARG A 47 -0.13 -9.87 0.86
CA ARG A 47 0.90 -8.88 0.54
C ARG A 47 0.64 -8.20 -0.81
N GLY A 48 0.24 -8.97 -1.82
CA GLY A 48 -0.13 -8.45 -3.13
C GLY A 48 -1.36 -7.54 -3.07
N SER A 49 -2.39 -7.93 -2.29
CA SER A 49 -3.59 -7.12 -2.12
C SER A 49 -3.31 -5.82 -1.35
N LEU A 50 -2.49 -5.89 -0.29
CA LEU A 50 -2.05 -4.71 0.46
C LEU A 50 -1.26 -3.75 -0.45
N GLN A 51 -0.30 -4.26 -1.23
CA GLN A 51 0.47 -3.45 -2.16
C GLN A 51 -0.41 -2.79 -3.22
N ALA A 52 -1.42 -3.50 -3.74
CA ALA A 52 -2.39 -2.95 -4.69
C ALA A 52 -3.23 -1.82 -4.07
N SER A 53 -3.64 -1.97 -2.80
CA SER A 53 -4.36 -0.92 -2.06
C SER A 53 -3.48 0.31 -1.82
N LEU A 54 -2.22 0.12 -1.45
CA LEU A 54 -1.25 1.20 -1.28
C LEU A 54 -0.97 1.96 -2.58
N ASN A 55 -0.86 1.24 -3.70
CA ASN A 55 -0.67 1.87 -5.00
C ASN A 55 -1.89 2.73 -5.39
N ARG A 56 -3.12 2.26 -5.11
CA ARG A 56 -4.33 3.07 -5.35
C ARG A 56 -4.36 4.30 -4.44
N LEU A 57 -4.01 4.14 -3.17
CA LEU A 57 -3.91 5.26 -2.22
C LEU A 57 -2.91 6.31 -2.72
N SER A 58 -1.73 5.89 -3.18
CA SER A 58 -0.72 6.79 -3.75
C SER A 58 -1.24 7.52 -4.99
N LEU A 59 -1.94 6.83 -5.88
CA LEU A 59 -2.55 7.45 -7.07
C LEU A 59 -3.62 8.47 -6.68
N ASP A 60 -4.49 8.15 -5.72
CA ASP A 60 -5.53 9.08 -5.26
C ASP A 60 -4.92 10.29 -4.57
N PHE A 61 -3.89 10.10 -3.72
CA PHE A 61 -3.15 11.18 -3.09
C PHE A 61 -2.59 12.16 -4.13
N ASN A 62 -1.88 11.63 -5.13
CA ASN A 62 -1.30 12.43 -6.19
C ASN A 62 -2.38 13.12 -7.06
N SER A 63 -3.50 12.44 -7.28
CA SER A 63 -4.63 12.96 -8.04
C SER A 63 -5.33 14.13 -7.33
N GLU A 64 -5.50 14.06 -6.00
CA GLU A 64 -6.08 15.14 -5.19
C GLU A 64 -5.20 16.40 -5.29
N ILE A 65 -3.89 16.27 -5.09
CA ILE A 65 -2.95 17.39 -5.21
C ILE A 65 -2.95 17.95 -6.64
N ALA A 66 -2.85 17.07 -7.64
CA ALA A 66 -2.84 17.49 -9.04
C ALA A 66 -4.16 18.19 -9.44
N THR A 67 -5.29 17.78 -8.87
CA THR A 67 -6.60 18.40 -9.12
C THR A 67 -6.68 19.78 -8.49
N ALA A 68 -6.19 19.95 -7.26
CA ALA A 68 -6.11 21.24 -6.61
C ALA A 68 -5.20 22.20 -7.38
N CYS A 69 -4.01 21.76 -7.79
CA CYS A 69 -3.11 22.58 -8.58
C CYS A 69 -3.72 22.98 -9.94
N ARG A 70 -4.38 22.04 -10.65
CA ARG A 70 -5.06 22.35 -11.92
C ARG A 70 -6.19 23.36 -11.77
N ALA A 71 -6.92 23.31 -10.66
CA ALA A 71 -7.97 24.29 -10.41
C ALA A 71 -7.43 25.71 -10.30
N LEU A 72 -6.19 25.86 -9.84
CA LEU A 72 -5.52 27.15 -9.61
C LEU A 72 -4.68 27.62 -10.82
N LEU A 73 -4.31 26.71 -11.73
CA LEU A 73 -3.55 27.08 -12.90
C LEU A 73 -4.39 27.95 -13.87
N PRO A 74 -3.81 29.03 -14.41
CA PRO A 74 -4.51 29.91 -15.34
C PRO A 74 -4.91 29.19 -16.63
N ALA A 75 -6.03 29.60 -17.23
CA ALA A 75 -6.56 28.98 -18.47
C ALA A 75 -5.71 29.28 -19.70
N ALA A 76 -5.02 30.41 -19.72
CA ALA A 76 -4.16 30.86 -20.80
C ALA A 76 -2.71 31.03 -20.34
N PRO A 77 -1.71 30.95 -21.24
CA PRO A 77 -0.34 31.29 -20.86
C PRO A 77 -0.30 32.67 -20.27
N VAL A 78 0.21 32.76 -19.06
CA VAL A 78 0.35 34.05 -18.38
C VAL A 78 1.53 34.76 -19.00
N SER A 79 1.27 35.70 -19.91
CA SER A 79 2.14 36.84 -20.01
C SER A 79 1.93 37.70 -18.77
N LEU A 80 3.02 38.07 -18.12
CA LEU A 80 3.13 38.87 -16.90
C LEU A 80 2.16 40.08 -16.89
N SER A 81 0.91 39.85 -16.62
CA SER A 81 -0.10 40.90 -16.57
C SER A 81 -0.87 40.80 -15.26
N PRO A 82 -1.25 41.96 -14.68
CA PRO A 82 -2.12 41.99 -13.49
C PRO A 82 -3.41 41.18 -13.69
N ALA A 83 -3.87 40.99 -14.92
CA ALA A 83 -5.04 40.18 -15.27
C ALA A 83 -4.85 38.69 -14.96
N ALA A 84 -3.64 38.17 -15.07
CA ALA A 84 -3.36 36.77 -14.80
C ALA A 84 -3.32 36.44 -13.32
N GLU A 85 -2.79 37.35 -12.51
CA GLU A 85 -2.84 37.23 -11.06
C GLU A 85 -4.30 37.29 -10.57
N ALA A 86 -5.09 38.20 -11.12
CA ALA A 86 -6.51 38.27 -10.84
C ALA A 86 -7.24 36.96 -11.22
N ASP A 87 -6.88 36.30 -12.34
CA ASP A 87 -7.46 35.02 -12.74
C ASP A 87 -7.12 33.91 -11.72
N VAL A 88 -5.86 33.80 -11.28
CA VAL A 88 -5.46 32.85 -10.24
C VAL A 88 -6.19 33.11 -8.92
N ALA A 89 -6.30 34.38 -8.51
CA ALA A 89 -7.00 34.77 -7.30
C ALA A 89 -8.50 34.42 -7.33
N VAL A 90 -9.16 34.71 -8.44
CA VAL A 90 -10.58 34.35 -8.67
C VAL A 90 -10.76 32.83 -8.64
N ARG A 91 -9.87 32.08 -9.29
CA ARG A 91 -9.90 30.60 -9.29
C ARG A 91 -9.69 30.05 -7.90
N TYR A 92 -8.76 30.63 -7.13
CA TYR A 92 -8.57 30.24 -5.73
C TYR A 92 -9.85 30.48 -4.91
N ALA A 93 -10.46 31.65 -5.04
CA ALA A 93 -11.70 31.97 -4.32
C ALA A 93 -12.86 31.02 -4.68
N GLN A 94 -12.94 30.60 -5.96
CA GLN A 94 -13.92 29.60 -6.39
C GLN A 94 -13.59 28.22 -5.85
N TRP A 95 -12.33 27.79 -5.96
CA TRP A 95 -11.88 26.50 -5.47
C TRP A 95 -12.00 26.37 -3.95
N LYS A 96 -11.68 27.44 -3.19
CA LYS A 96 -11.84 27.48 -1.72
C LYS A 96 -13.28 27.15 -1.30
N LYS A 97 -14.30 27.55 -2.07
CA LYS A 97 -15.71 27.23 -1.82
C LYS A 97 -16.03 25.75 -2.01
N THR A 98 -15.24 25.00 -2.76
CA THR A 98 -15.43 23.56 -3.00
C THR A 98 -14.78 22.69 -1.94
N LEU A 99 -13.89 23.24 -1.14
CA LEU A 99 -13.21 22.52 -0.07
C LEU A 99 -14.21 22.18 1.04
N ARG A 100 -14.29 20.92 1.40
CA ARG A 100 -15.19 20.43 2.45
C ARG A 100 -14.63 20.64 3.85
N ARG A 101 -13.30 20.58 4.03
CA ARG A 101 -12.60 20.66 5.32
C ARG A 101 -11.20 21.24 5.14
N GLY A 102 -10.86 22.20 6.01
CA GLY A 102 -9.50 22.71 6.15
C GLY A 102 -8.97 23.51 4.96
N GLN A 103 -7.75 23.95 5.10
CA GLN A 103 -7.03 24.72 4.09
C GLN A 103 -5.87 23.89 3.57
N MET A 104 -5.96 23.44 2.31
CA MET A 104 -4.96 22.56 1.71
C MET A 104 -3.59 23.20 1.53
N PHE A 105 -3.56 24.48 1.19
CA PHE A 105 -2.32 25.24 1.01
C PHE A 105 -2.17 26.27 2.11
N ARG A 106 -0.99 26.31 2.73
CA ARG A 106 -0.61 27.32 3.71
C ARG A 106 -0.24 28.62 3.01
N HIS A 107 0.48 28.51 1.88
CA HIS A 107 0.83 29.64 1.04
C HIS A 107 0.69 29.26 -0.44
N ILE A 108 0.29 30.26 -1.23
CA ILE A 108 0.28 30.20 -2.69
C ILE A 108 0.96 31.48 -3.14
N ALA A 109 2.02 31.36 -3.94
CA ALA A 109 2.76 32.52 -4.40
C ALA A 109 3.11 32.43 -5.87
N ILE A 110 3.39 33.58 -6.48
CA ILE A 110 3.93 33.71 -7.82
C ILE A 110 5.36 34.23 -7.72
N ALA A 111 6.31 33.51 -8.29
CA ALA A 111 7.67 33.98 -8.49
C ALA A 111 7.78 34.52 -9.92
N GLU A 112 7.94 35.85 -10.03
CA GLU A 112 8.03 36.57 -11.29
C GLU A 112 9.48 36.94 -11.60
N PRO A 113 10.04 36.49 -12.74
CA PRO A 113 11.35 36.94 -13.18
C PRO A 113 11.30 38.39 -13.60
N ARG A 114 12.13 39.24 -12.98
CA ARG A 114 12.24 40.66 -13.33
C ARG A 114 13.71 41.07 -13.36
N ASN A 115 14.24 41.42 -14.50
CA ASN A 115 15.62 41.96 -14.70
C ASN A 115 16.72 41.11 -14.01
N LYS A 116 16.68 39.76 -14.12
CA LYS A 116 17.54 38.76 -13.47
C LYS A 116 17.25 38.46 -11.99
N ASP A 117 16.35 39.18 -11.37
CA ASP A 117 15.87 38.91 -10.00
C ASP A 117 14.52 38.20 -10.04
N LEU A 118 14.16 37.58 -8.89
CA LEU A 118 12.85 36.96 -8.69
C LEU A 118 12.06 37.79 -7.69
N VAL A 119 10.96 38.38 -8.16
CA VAL A 119 9.99 39.06 -7.29
C VAL A 119 8.95 38.03 -6.83
N LEU A 120 8.77 37.91 -5.51
CA LEU A 120 7.77 37.03 -4.92
C LEU A 120 6.49 37.84 -4.65
N ARG A 121 5.36 37.29 -5.09
CA ARG A 121 4.04 37.81 -4.77
C ARG A 121 3.23 36.72 -4.12
N ASN A 122 2.83 36.94 -2.86
CA ASN A 122 2.07 35.98 -2.07
C ASN A 122 0.58 36.28 -2.17
N LEU A 123 -0.22 35.21 -2.31
CA LEU A 123 -1.68 35.31 -2.28
C LEU A 123 -2.17 35.43 -0.84
N ASP A 124 -2.81 36.55 -0.50
CA ASP A 124 -3.61 36.61 0.71
C ASP A 124 -4.81 35.66 0.56
N LEU A 125 -4.79 34.58 1.32
CA LEU A 125 -5.79 33.50 1.19
C LEU A 125 -7.18 33.89 1.71
N ASP A 126 -7.30 35.01 2.42
CA ASP A 126 -8.59 35.52 2.90
C ASP A 126 -9.18 36.54 1.95
N LYS A 127 -8.37 37.47 1.47
CA LYS A 127 -8.80 38.51 0.53
C LYS A 127 -8.78 38.07 -0.92
N ALA A 128 -8.07 36.95 -1.24
CA ALA A 128 -7.80 36.50 -2.59
C ALA A 128 -7.13 37.59 -3.47
N VAL A 129 -6.10 38.26 -2.93
CA VAL A 129 -5.32 39.31 -3.60
C VAL A 129 -3.84 38.97 -3.50
N PHE A 130 -3.08 39.21 -4.55
CA PHE A 130 -1.62 39.05 -4.53
C PHE A 130 -0.95 40.30 -4.00
N GLU A 131 -0.10 40.14 -2.99
CA GLU A 131 0.72 41.20 -2.40
C GLU A 131 2.20 40.90 -2.59
N THR A 132 3.04 41.93 -2.81
CA THR A 132 4.48 41.76 -2.87
C THR A 132 5.01 41.32 -1.49
N ALA A 133 5.77 40.22 -1.47
CA ALA A 133 6.28 39.66 -0.23
C ALA A 133 7.80 39.43 -0.32
N GLN A 134 8.42 39.38 0.87
CA GLN A 134 9.81 38.91 0.98
C GLN A 134 9.87 37.39 0.91
N TRP A 135 10.96 36.86 0.39
CA TRP A 135 11.19 35.43 0.38
C TRP A 135 11.35 34.88 1.80
N PRO A 136 10.51 33.93 2.23
CA PRO A 136 10.70 33.28 3.52
C PRO A 136 12.04 32.54 3.55
N PRO A 137 12.73 32.48 4.69
CA PRO A 137 13.99 31.73 4.81
C PRO A 137 13.88 30.26 4.41
N ASP A 138 12.76 29.64 4.76
CA ASP A 138 12.48 28.22 4.45
C ASP A 138 12.31 27.96 2.95
N TRP A 139 12.09 29.01 2.15
CA TRP A 139 11.95 28.92 0.68
C TRP A 139 13.25 29.14 -0.08
N ALA A 140 14.36 29.31 0.63
CA ALA A 140 15.68 29.54 0.03
C ALA A 140 16.06 28.46 -1.01
N PRO A 141 15.78 27.15 -0.82
CA PRO A 141 16.09 26.13 -1.83
C PRO A 141 15.28 26.29 -3.12
N VAL A 142 14.00 26.66 -3.02
CA VAL A 142 13.13 26.93 -4.18
C VAL A 142 13.61 28.18 -4.91
N LYS A 143 13.92 29.25 -4.17
CA LYS A 143 14.45 30.50 -4.74
C LYS A 143 15.73 30.22 -5.53
N ALA A 144 16.72 29.58 -4.91
CA ALA A 144 18.00 29.25 -5.57
C ALA A 144 17.81 28.40 -6.84
N ARG A 145 16.87 27.46 -6.82
CA ARG A 145 16.53 26.66 -7.99
C ARG A 145 15.92 27.49 -9.09
N LEU A 146 14.94 28.35 -8.78
CA LEU A 146 14.33 29.23 -9.75
C LEU A 146 15.34 30.24 -10.33
N GLU A 147 16.24 30.77 -9.52
CA GLU A 147 17.34 31.63 -9.96
C GLU A 147 18.29 30.89 -10.91
N SER A 148 18.62 29.64 -10.61
CA SER A 148 19.43 28.81 -11.50
C SER A 148 18.81 28.60 -12.88
N MET A 149 17.48 28.56 -12.97
CA MET A 149 16.75 28.47 -14.24
C MET A 149 16.81 29.76 -15.08
N LEU A 150 17.07 30.90 -14.45
CA LEU A 150 17.26 32.17 -15.14
C LEU A 150 18.63 32.26 -15.82
N SER A 151 19.60 31.47 -15.37
CA SER A 151 20.98 31.48 -15.91
C SER A 151 21.02 30.95 -17.36
N PRO A 152 21.79 31.62 -18.27
CA PRO A 152 21.87 31.20 -19.67
C PRO A 152 22.40 29.78 -19.87
N GLU A 153 23.29 29.32 -18.99
CA GLU A 153 23.92 27.99 -19.03
C GLU A 153 22.92 26.86 -18.81
N THR A 154 21.93 27.07 -17.94
CA THR A 154 20.89 26.08 -17.63
C THR A 154 19.80 26.02 -18.71
N ARG A 155 19.65 27.09 -19.52
CA ARG A 155 18.66 27.17 -20.62
C ARG A 155 18.87 26.14 -21.72
N GLN A 156 20.08 25.60 -21.88
CA GLN A 156 20.41 24.60 -22.92
C GLN A 156 20.17 23.14 -22.48
N GLY A 157 19.91 22.86 -21.22
CA GLY A 157 19.67 21.52 -20.70
C GLY A 157 18.30 20.95 -21.10
N ARG A 158 18.25 19.67 -21.47
CA ARG A 158 17.01 18.93 -21.78
C ARG A 158 16.43 18.36 -20.48
N GLY A 159 15.38 18.96 -19.92
CA GLY A 159 14.64 18.44 -18.77
C GLY A 159 14.30 19.54 -17.76
N PHE A 160 13.20 19.39 -17.02
CA PHE A 160 12.95 20.21 -15.84
C PHE A 160 13.85 19.70 -14.72
N PRO A 161 14.53 20.58 -13.94
CA PRO A 161 15.21 20.16 -12.74
C PRO A 161 14.18 19.51 -11.81
N GLY A 162 14.60 18.47 -11.11
CA GLY A 162 13.77 17.77 -10.12
C GLY A 162 13.18 18.71 -9.07
N PRO A 163 12.24 18.22 -8.26
CA PRO A 163 11.65 19.02 -7.20
C PRO A 163 12.75 19.59 -6.27
N PRO A 164 12.52 20.79 -5.68
CA PRO A 164 13.49 21.36 -4.76
C PRO A 164 13.66 20.45 -3.55
N PRO A 165 14.88 20.33 -3.02
CA PRO A 165 15.12 19.66 -1.76
C PRO A 165 14.66 20.57 -0.61
N ASP A 166 13.39 20.52 -0.25
CA ASP A 166 12.92 21.04 1.02
C ASP A 166 12.83 19.90 2.04
N ASP A 167 13.05 20.19 3.32
CA ASP A 167 13.17 19.19 4.38
C ASP A 167 11.91 18.32 4.54
N GLN A 168 10.74 18.94 4.38
CA GLN A 168 9.46 18.25 4.53
C GLN A 168 8.85 17.79 3.20
N GLY A 169 9.32 18.30 2.08
CA GLY A 169 8.77 18.01 0.75
C GLY A 169 7.37 18.64 0.51
N MET A 170 6.97 19.60 1.36
CA MET A 170 5.66 20.28 1.30
C MET A 170 5.63 21.40 0.25
N LEU A 171 6.77 21.99 -0.02
CA LEU A 171 6.94 23.11 -0.92
C LEU A 171 7.26 22.64 -2.33
N PHE A 172 6.52 23.11 -3.32
CA PHE A 172 6.79 22.80 -4.75
C PHE A 172 6.34 23.96 -5.64
N ASP A 173 6.93 24.04 -6.82
CA ASP A 173 6.59 25.04 -7.81
C ASP A 173 6.12 24.38 -9.11
N LEU A 174 5.28 25.09 -9.80
CA LEU A 174 4.80 24.76 -11.13
C LEU A 174 5.00 25.95 -12.04
N PRO A 175 5.55 25.75 -13.26
CA PRO A 175 5.58 26.83 -14.21
C PRO A 175 4.16 27.27 -14.55
N ALA A 176 3.89 28.57 -14.51
CA ALA A 176 2.57 29.13 -14.78
C ALA A 176 2.27 29.16 -16.30
N PHE A 177 2.34 27.98 -16.92
CA PHE A 177 1.92 27.82 -18.31
C PHE A 177 0.41 27.71 -18.38
N GLY A 178 -0.20 28.42 -19.32
CA GLY A 178 -1.59 28.11 -19.66
C GLY A 178 -1.71 26.68 -20.20
N ILE A 179 -2.76 26.00 -19.77
CA ILE A 179 -3.06 24.60 -20.13
C ILE A 179 -3.24 24.40 -21.65
N ALA A 180 -3.31 25.46 -22.43
CA ALA A 180 -3.64 25.38 -23.83
C ALA A 180 -2.80 26.30 -24.73
N THR A 181 -1.66 25.79 -25.15
CA THR A 181 -1.18 26.16 -26.49
C THR A 181 -1.26 24.91 -27.37
N PRO A 182 -2.31 24.76 -28.21
CA PRO A 182 -2.39 23.65 -29.16
C PRO A 182 -1.17 23.65 -30.06
N GLY A 183 -0.41 22.56 -30.09
CA GLY A 183 0.66 22.34 -31.04
C GLY A 183 2.09 22.63 -30.60
N ARG A 184 2.33 23.14 -29.38
CA ARG A 184 3.69 23.25 -28.84
C ARG A 184 3.94 22.21 -27.76
N PRO A 185 4.96 21.33 -27.87
CA PRO A 185 5.35 20.45 -26.78
C PRO A 185 5.79 21.28 -25.57
N ILE A 186 5.38 20.83 -24.37
CA ILE A 186 5.64 21.48 -23.07
C ILE A 186 7.13 21.84 -22.83
N GLY A 187 8.06 21.22 -23.54
CA GLY A 187 9.51 21.46 -23.44
C GLY A 187 10.06 22.63 -24.26
N GLN A 188 9.24 23.39 -25.02
CA GLN A 188 9.71 24.47 -25.91
C GLN A 188 9.45 25.90 -25.40
N PHE A 189 8.95 26.04 -24.17
CA PHE A 189 8.81 27.36 -23.56
C PHE A 189 10.17 27.91 -23.14
N ALA A 190 10.38 29.21 -23.43
CA ALA A 190 11.60 29.90 -23.04
C ALA A 190 11.76 29.81 -21.50
N ARG A 191 12.68 28.98 -21.07
CA ARG A 191 13.01 28.82 -19.64
C ARG A 191 13.55 30.15 -19.13
N GLY A 192 13.07 30.60 -18.00
CA GLY A 192 13.53 31.79 -17.34
C GLY A 192 12.76 33.07 -17.61
N GLU A 193 11.76 33.04 -18.50
CA GLU A 193 10.86 34.18 -18.72
C GLU A 193 9.44 33.92 -18.23
N THR A 194 9.17 32.70 -17.78
CA THR A 194 7.84 32.28 -17.36
C THR A 194 7.75 32.35 -15.83
N PRO A 195 6.72 33.00 -15.27
CA PRO A 195 6.50 32.97 -13.84
C PRO A 195 6.23 31.55 -13.34
N SER A 196 6.60 31.29 -12.10
CA SER A 196 6.33 30.04 -11.43
C SER A 196 5.31 30.22 -10.32
N LEU A 197 4.30 29.35 -10.25
CA LEU A 197 3.40 29.25 -9.12
C LEU A 197 4.07 28.36 -8.08
N ILE A 198 4.17 28.85 -6.87
CA ILE A 198 4.72 28.14 -5.71
C ILE A 198 3.54 27.77 -4.81
N PHE A 199 3.50 26.50 -4.45
CA PHE A 199 2.50 25.95 -3.54
C PHE A 199 3.18 25.40 -2.30
N ASP A 200 2.68 25.79 -1.14
CA ASP A 200 3.11 25.28 0.16
C ASP A 200 1.93 24.53 0.80
N LEU A 201 2.03 23.20 0.83
CA LEU A 201 0.98 22.37 1.43
C LEU A 201 0.91 22.57 2.94
N SER A 202 -0.31 22.62 3.49
CA SER A 202 -0.51 22.64 4.95
C SER A 202 -0.20 21.27 5.53
N PRO A 203 0.80 21.16 6.44
CA PRO A 203 1.10 19.90 7.14
C PRO A 203 -0.10 19.39 7.94
N GLU A 204 -0.88 20.31 8.51
CA GLU A 204 -2.08 20.02 9.30
C GLU A 204 -3.14 19.37 8.39
N TYR A 205 -3.39 19.95 7.21
CA TYR A 205 -4.34 19.38 6.27
C TYR A 205 -3.94 17.98 5.81
N VAL A 206 -2.66 17.78 5.49
CA VAL A 206 -2.15 16.47 5.09
C VAL A 206 -2.31 15.45 6.20
N ARG A 207 -1.96 15.82 7.45
CA ARG A 207 -1.96 14.95 8.62
C ARG A 207 -3.37 14.64 9.12
N ASP A 208 -4.23 15.66 9.21
CA ASP A 208 -5.49 15.57 9.93
C ASP A 208 -6.70 15.31 9.01
N VAL A 209 -6.54 15.56 7.71
CA VAL A 209 -7.63 15.41 6.74
C VAL A 209 -7.27 14.42 5.62
N LEU A 210 -6.26 14.73 4.81
CA LEU A 210 -6.00 14.02 3.55
C LEU A 210 -5.56 12.57 3.79
N LEU A 211 -4.54 12.35 4.61
CA LEU A 211 -4.04 10.99 4.89
C LEU A 211 -5.07 10.14 5.64
N PRO A 212 -5.75 10.61 6.70
CA PRO A 212 -6.80 9.83 7.35
C PRO A 212 -7.94 9.43 6.41
N GLU A 213 -8.44 10.33 5.55
CA GLU A 213 -9.50 10.01 4.59
C GLU A 213 -9.06 8.95 3.57
N LEU A 214 -7.83 9.03 3.09
CA LEU A 214 -7.29 8.05 2.16
C LEU A 214 -7.04 6.69 2.81
N LEU A 215 -6.54 6.68 4.06
CA LEU A 215 -6.37 5.46 4.84
C LEU A 215 -7.70 4.76 5.08
N GLN A 216 -8.72 5.52 5.47
CA GLN A 216 -10.07 5.02 5.64
C GLN A 216 -10.62 4.40 4.36
N ARG A 217 -10.45 5.08 3.23
CA ARG A 217 -10.95 4.63 1.92
C ARG A 217 -10.28 3.36 1.41
N HIS A 218 -8.97 3.18 1.65
CA HIS A 218 -8.17 2.12 1.00
C HIS A 218 -7.70 1.00 1.92
N LEU A 219 -7.57 1.25 3.23
CA LEU A 219 -6.99 0.30 4.20
C LEU A 219 -7.92 -0.06 5.35
N GLU A 220 -9.06 0.61 5.49
CA GLU A 220 -10.05 0.25 6.50
C GLU A 220 -10.88 -0.95 6.03
N THR A 221 -11.05 -1.91 6.92
CA THR A 221 -11.88 -3.09 6.71
C THR A 221 -12.87 -3.20 7.87
N GLY A 222 -14.17 -3.16 7.56
CA GLY A 222 -15.21 -3.31 8.59
C GLY A 222 -15.24 -2.21 9.67
N GLY A 223 -14.82 -0.96 9.33
CA GLY A 223 -14.83 0.16 10.26
C GLY A 223 -13.59 0.25 11.16
N THR A 224 -12.57 -0.57 10.94
CA THR A 224 -11.34 -0.56 11.72
C THR A 224 -10.10 -0.54 10.82
N LEU A 225 -9.12 0.28 11.19
CA LEU A 225 -7.81 0.29 10.55
C LEU A 225 -6.94 -0.81 11.17
N GLU A 226 -6.76 -1.92 10.47
CA GLU A 226 -5.98 -3.08 10.92
C GLU A 226 -4.46 -2.86 10.79
N TYR A 227 -4.04 -1.72 10.26
CA TYR A 227 -2.65 -1.41 9.95
C TYR A 227 -2.14 -0.23 10.77
N GLN A 228 -0.86 -0.29 11.11
CA GLN A 228 -0.07 0.85 11.56
C GLN A 228 0.60 1.48 10.36
N VAL A 229 0.54 2.80 10.27
CA VAL A 229 1.04 3.57 9.12
C VAL A 229 2.01 4.63 9.60
N GLU A 230 3.14 4.74 8.92
CA GLU A 230 4.14 5.79 9.10
C GLU A 230 4.51 6.38 7.74
N VAL A 231 4.48 7.70 7.63
CA VAL A 231 4.92 8.43 6.43
C VAL A 231 6.13 9.26 6.79
N LEU A 232 7.22 9.03 6.08
CA LEU A 232 8.49 9.71 6.26
C LEU A 232 8.86 10.52 5.01
N SER A 233 9.49 11.68 5.22
CA SER A 233 10.15 12.38 4.13
C SER A 233 11.37 11.58 3.68
N ARG A 234 11.76 11.73 2.40
CA ARG A 234 12.99 11.13 1.87
C ARG A 234 14.24 11.96 2.16
N HIS A 235 14.08 13.04 2.91
CA HIS A 235 15.21 13.83 3.37
C HIS A 235 16.11 13.05 4.33
N ARG A 236 17.36 13.47 4.51
CA ARG A 236 18.28 12.88 5.46
C ARG A 236 18.71 13.93 6.48
N PRO A 237 18.36 13.78 7.77
CA PRO A 237 17.57 12.69 8.39
C PRO A 237 16.09 12.73 7.97
N PRO A 238 15.41 11.56 7.89
CA PRO A 238 14.00 11.50 7.51
C PRO A 238 13.12 12.17 8.60
N LEU A 239 12.19 13.00 8.16
CA LEU A 239 11.20 13.65 9.02
C LEU A 239 9.89 12.86 9.00
N VAL A 240 9.28 12.74 10.15
CA VAL A 240 7.96 12.12 10.29
C VAL A 240 6.89 13.10 9.81
N ILE A 241 6.20 12.75 8.73
CA ILE A 241 5.08 13.51 8.19
C ILE A 241 3.77 13.10 8.86
N PHE A 242 3.56 11.80 9.04
CA PHE A 242 2.35 11.24 9.63
C PHE A 242 2.63 9.91 10.34
N GLN A 243 1.92 9.65 11.43
CA GLN A 243 1.86 8.36 12.13
C GLN A 243 0.43 8.08 12.56
N SER A 244 -0.09 6.89 12.26
CA SER A 244 -1.41 6.46 12.75
C SER A 244 -1.43 6.22 14.25
N ASP A 245 -0.30 5.76 14.79
CA ASP A 245 -0.10 5.53 16.21
C ASP A 245 1.13 6.34 16.67
N PRO A 246 0.99 7.30 17.58
CA PRO A 246 2.10 8.14 18.02
C PRO A 246 3.28 7.32 18.57
N GLY A 247 4.47 7.54 18.04
CA GLY A 247 5.71 6.87 18.47
C GLY A 247 5.95 5.48 17.87
N ALA A 248 5.03 4.93 17.07
CA ALA A 248 5.24 3.66 16.37
C ALA A 248 6.24 3.83 15.22
N ARG A 249 7.38 3.13 15.30
CA ARG A 249 8.35 3.06 14.21
C ARG A 249 8.02 1.87 13.32
N VAL A 250 7.38 2.15 12.18
CA VAL A 250 6.92 1.11 11.24
C VAL A 250 7.95 0.82 10.17
N ALA A 251 8.75 1.80 9.78
CA ALA A 251 9.70 1.71 8.66
C ALA A 251 10.68 0.53 8.76
N ALA A 252 11.14 0.19 9.99
CA ALA A 252 12.10 -0.91 10.20
C ALA A 252 11.50 -2.32 10.01
N SER A 253 10.19 -2.46 10.11
CA SER A 253 9.48 -3.77 10.06
C SER A 253 8.20 -3.70 9.24
N ALA A 254 8.21 -2.92 8.17
CA ALA A 254 7.04 -2.73 7.31
C ALA A 254 6.73 -3.99 6.48
N ASP A 255 5.47 -4.35 6.40
CA ASP A 255 4.96 -5.42 5.52
C ASP A 255 4.92 -4.98 4.05
N ALA A 256 4.65 -3.68 3.82
CA ALA A 256 4.64 -3.06 2.50
C ALA A 256 4.98 -1.57 2.58
N SER A 257 5.42 -1.00 1.45
CA SER A 257 5.67 0.44 1.34
C SER A 257 5.30 0.97 -0.03
N VAL A 258 5.05 2.28 -0.10
CA VAL A 258 4.75 2.98 -1.36
C VAL A 258 5.28 4.41 -1.30
N GLY A 259 5.74 4.92 -2.44
CA GLY A 259 6.06 6.33 -2.60
C GLY A 259 4.80 7.19 -2.64
N LEU A 260 4.83 8.33 -1.98
CA LEU A 260 3.79 9.35 -2.03
C LEU A 260 4.37 10.65 -2.56
N PHE A 261 3.48 11.51 -3.03
CA PHE A 261 3.83 12.82 -3.54
C PHE A 261 4.79 12.76 -4.73
N ASP A 262 4.47 11.86 -5.66
CA ASP A 262 5.06 11.83 -6.98
C ASP A 262 4.09 12.48 -7.96
N THR A 263 4.15 13.79 -8.07
CA THR A 263 3.36 14.55 -9.05
C THR A 263 4.25 15.04 -10.16
N PRO A 264 4.51 14.19 -11.18
CA PRO A 264 5.24 14.63 -12.37
C PRO A 264 4.45 15.74 -13.07
N TYR A 265 5.14 16.77 -13.52
CA TYR A 265 4.55 17.92 -14.19
C TYR A 265 3.56 17.54 -15.30
N ASP A 266 3.83 16.47 -16.03
CA ASP A 266 2.98 16.01 -17.11
C ASP A 266 1.63 15.46 -16.62
N GLN A 267 1.50 14.95 -15.38
CA GLN A 267 0.20 14.56 -14.82
C GLN A 267 -0.67 15.78 -14.49
N ILE A 268 -0.07 16.87 -14.01
CA ILE A 268 -0.78 18.11 -13.71
C ILE A 268 -1.27 18.76 -15.00
N PHE A 269 -0.47 18.75 -16.06
CA PHE A 269 -0.76 19.40 -17.33
C PHE A 269 -1.47 18.51 -18.37
N ARG A 270 -1.56 17.20 -18.16
CA ARG A 270 -2.35 16.34 -19.05
C ARG A 270 -3.84 16.62 -18.81
N ARG A 271 -4.50 17.10 -19.85
CA ARG A 271 -5.97 17.10 -19.92
C ARG A 271 -6.44 15.65 -19.74
N SER A 272 -7.41 15.40 -18.87
CA SER A 272 -8.12 14.10 -18.84
C SER A 272 -8.49 13.72 -20.28
N PRO A 273 -8.20 12.51 -20.75
CA PRO A 273 -8.65 12.08 -22.06
C PRO A 273 -10.17 12.22 -22.10
N GLY A 274 -10.66 13.12 -22.97
CA GLY A 274 -12.09 13.22 -23.24
C GLY A 274 -12.64 11.84 -23.67
N PRO A 275 -13.95 11.55 -23.52
CA PRO A 275 -14.57 10.27 -23.79
C PRO A 275 -14.55 9.88 -25.29
N GLY A 276 -13.46 10.04 -26.00
CA GLY A 276 -13.25 9.74 -27.42
C GLY A 276 -11.80 9.71 -27.85
N GLY A 277 -10.88 10.07 -26.98
CA GLY A 277 -9.46 9.97 -27.27
C GLY A 277 -9.00 8.52 -27.25
N ARG A 278 -8.82 7.88 -28.40
CA ARG A 278 -8.07 6.62 -28.52
C ARG A 278 -6.70 6.87 -27.89
N GLY A 279 -6.54 6.40 -26.65
CA GLY A 279 -5.30 6.48 -25.92
C GLY A 279 -4.19 5.90 -26.78
N ARG A 280 -3.26 6.74 -27.15
CA ARG A 280 -1.94 6.28 -27.55
C ARG A 280 -1.45 5.45 -26.37
N GLY A 281 -1.32 4.14 -26.60
CA GLY A 281 -0.98 3.14 -25.57
C GLY A 281 0.22 3.59 -24.75
N PRO A 282 0.39 3.02 -23.55
CA PRO A 282 1.50 3.35 -22.66
C PRO A 282 2.79 3.27 -23.50
N GLY A 283 3.45 4.41 -23.63
CA GLY A 283 4.71 4.49 -24.36
C GLY A 283 5.59 3.37 -23.82
N ARG A 284 6.19 2.64 -24.74
CA ARG A 284 7.16 1.56 -24.54
C ARG A 284 8.38 2.11 -23.79
N GLY A 285 8.16 2.45 -22.52
CA GLY A 285 9.15 2.84 -21.53
C GLY A 285 9.21 1.71 -20.53
N GLY A 286 10.17 0.79 -20.72
CA GLY A 286 10.70 -0.11 -19.72
C GLY A 286 9.69 -1.00 -19.01
N LEU A 287 9.55 -2.24 -19.46
CA LEU A 287 9.27 -3.39 -18.62
C LEU A 287 10.40 -3.51 -17.57
N GLY A 288 10.31 -2.73 -16.51
CA GLY A 288 11.15 -2.75 -15.33
C GLY A 288 10.20 -2.55 -14.16
N GLY A 289 9.60 -3.64 -13.69
CA GLY A 289 8.78 -3.62 -12.50
C GLY A 289 9.67 -3.32 -11.29
N ASP A 290 9.64 -2.17 -10.81
CA ASP A 290 9.90 -1.71 -9.43
C ASP A 290 9.94 -0.18 -9.32
N SER A 291 9.89 0.55 -10.45
CA SER A 291 10.06 2.01 -10.49
C SER A 291 8.94 2.80 -9.78
N GLY A 292 7.79 2.17 -9.52
CA GLY A 292 6.68 2.83 -8.81
C GLY A 292 6.81 2.80 -7.29
N ARG A 293 7.65 1.91 -6.75
CA ARG A 293 7.83 1.79 -5.29
C ARG A 293 8.74 2.86 -4.72
N ASP A 294 9.58 3.43 -5.58
CA ASP A 294 10.67 4.30 -5.16
C ASP A 294 10.57 5.74 -5.67
N SER A 295 9.45 6.12 -6.31
CA SER A 295 9.20 7.49 -6.73
C SER A 295 8.41 8.26 -5.67
N GLY A 296 8.66 9.58 -5.58
CA GLY A 296 7.95 10.48 -4.66
C GLY A 296 8.82 11.11 -3.59
N ARG A 297 8.33 12.19 -3.00
CA ARG A 297 9.01 12.96 -1.95
C ARG A 297 8.91 12.30 -0.58
N TRP A 298 7.86 11.52 -0.37
CA TRP A 298 7.59 10.80 0.87
C TRP A 298 7.51 9.31 0.62
N GLN A 299 7.73 8.55 1.68
CA GLN A 299 7.54 7.11 1.67
C GLN A 299 6.61 6.70 2.79
N MET A 300 5.54 6.00 2.44
CA MET A 300 4.59 5.42 3.37
C MET A 300 5.00 4.00 3.66
N PHE A 301 5.07 3.65 4.93
CA PHE A 301 5.34 2.32 5.45
C PHE A 301 4.10 1.81 6.18
N VAL A 302 3.76 0.56 5.95
CA VAL A 302 2.56 -0.05 6.53
C VAL A 302 2.92 -1.39 7.15
N ARG A 303 2.43 -1.64 8.37
CA ARG A 303 2.58 -2.88 9.11
C ARG A 303 1.24 -3.29 9.73
N HIS A 304 0.94 -4.59 9.71
CA HIS A 304 -0.28 -5.09 10.35
C HIS A 304 -0.20 -4.95 11.88
N ARG A 305 -1.30 -4.55 12.55
CA ARG A 305 -1.35 -4.34 14.03
C ARG A 305 -1.08 -5.60 14.82
N ALA A 306 -1.36 -6.79 14.29
CA ALA A 306 -1.03 -8.07 14.93
C ALA A 306 0.48 -8.40 14.91
N GLY A 307 1.34 -7.46 14.51
CA GLY A 307 2.80 -7.57 14.54
C GLY A 307 3.44 -7.71 13.16
N SER A 308 2.95 -8.59 12.32
CA SER A 308 3.33 -8.74 10.90
C SER A 308 2.32 -9.64 10.20
N LEU A 309 2.28 -9.58 8.87
CA LEU A 309 1.48 -10.53 8.07
C LEU A 309 1.91 -11.98 8.31
N GLU A 310 3.20 -12.20 8.60
CA GLU A 310 3.71 -13.51 9.01
C GLU A 310 3.06 -14.05 10.28
N ALA A 311 2.88 -13.21 11.29
CA ALA A 311 2.28 -13.61 12.58
C ALA A 311 0.80 -14.01 12.40
N VAL A 312 0.04 -13.27 11.61
CA VAL A 312 -1.36 -13.57 11.29
C VAL A 312 -1.49 -14.93 10.60
N VAL A 313 -0.67 -15.16 9.57
CA VAL A 313 -0.67 -16.42 8.83
C VAL A 313 -0.17 -17.58 9.70
N ALA A 314 0.85 -17.37 10.54
CA ALA A 314 1.35 -18.37 11.48
C ALA A 314 0.29 -18.78 12.50
N GLN A 315 -0.47 -17.84 13.06
CA GLN A 315 -1.56 -18.13 13.99
C GLN A 315 -2.67 -18.97 13.32
N ALA A 316 -3.08 -18.62 12.11
CA ALA A 316 -4.04 -19.41 11.35
C ALA A 316 -3.52 -20.84 11.05
N ARG A 317 -2.25 -20.97 10.70
CA ARG A 317 -1.58 -22.25 10.50
C ARG A 317 -1.60 -23.13 11.75
N TRP A 318 -1.23 -22.59 12.93
CA TRP A 318 -1.25 -23.33 14.19
C TRP A 318 -2.65 -23.80 14.56
N ARG A 319 -3.67 -22.96 14.37
CA ARG A 319 -5.06 -23.34 14.62
C ARG A 319 -5.50 -24.50 13.72
N ASN A 320 -5.17 -24.46 12.44
CA ASN A 320 -5.51 -25.53 11.51
C ASN A 320 -4.76 -26.82 11.79
N LEU A 321 -3.48 -26.75 12.18
CA LEU A 321 -2.71 -27.91 12.62
C LEU A 321 -3.28 -28.54 13.88
N ALA A 322 -3.69 -27.75 14.87
CA ALA A 322 -4.29 -28.25 16.10
C ALA A 322 -5.61 -28.98 15.83
N VAL A 323 -6.48 -28.45 14.99
CA VAL A 323 -7.72 -29.12 14.58
C VAL A 323 -7.43 -30.44 13.88
N THR A 324 -6.50 -30.46 12.95
CA THR A 324 -6.09 -31.70 12.24
C THR A 324 -5.51 -32.73 13.18
N ALA A 325 -4.63 -32.33 14.09
CA ALA A 325 -4.06 -33.23 15.09
C ALA A 325 -5.15 -33.82 16.03
N GLY A 326 -6.12 -32.99 16.42
CA GLY A 326 -7.28 -33.44 17.18
C GLY A 326 -8.11 -34.50 16.48
N VAL A 327 -8.41 -34.29 15.20
CA VAL A 327 -9.15 -35.28 14.39
C VAL A 327 -8.36 -36.59 14.22
N LEU A 328 -7.06 -36.53 13.96
CA LEU A 328 -6.21 -37.72 13.83
C LEU A 328 -6.14 -38.50 15.18
N LEU A 329 -6.01 -37.80 16.30
CA LEU A 329 -6.04 -38.43 17.65
C LEU A 329 -7.39 -39.10 17.90
N LEU A 330 -8.50 -38.47 17.55
CA LEU A 330 -9.84 -39.06 17.71
C LEU A 330 -10.00 -40.32 16.86
N MET A 331 -9.51 -40.31 15.62
CA MET A 331 -9.50 -41.50 14.75
C MET A 331 -8.66 -42.61 15.33
N MET A 332 -7.46 -42.34 15.84
CA MET A 332 -6.62 -43.35 16.48
C MET A 332 -7.26 -43.91 17.74
N ALA A 333 -7.87 -43.09 18.59
CA ALA A 333 -8.60 -43.53 19.77
C ALA A 333 -9.79 -44.45 19.42
N SER A 334 -10.55 -44.08 18.36
CA SER A 334 -11.68 -44.87 17.87
C SER A 334 -11.24 -46.25 17.37
N VAL A 335 -10.14 -46.32 16.63
CA VAL A 335 -9.56 -47.58 16.17
C VAL A 335 -9.06 -48.44 17.34
N ALA A 336 -8.37 -47.83 18.30
CA ALA A 336 -7.91 -48.54 19.52
C ALA A 336 -9.09 -49.08 20.33
N ALA A 337 -10.17 -48.31 20.49
CA ALA A 337 -11.39 -48.76 21.15
C ALA A 337 -12.05 -49.94 20.41
N LEU A 338 -12.14 -49.88 19.08
CA LEU A 338 -12.69 -50.95 18.24
C LEU A 338 -11.88 -52.24 18.42
N ILE A 339 -10.55 -52.16 18.41
CA ILE A 339 -9.65 -53.30 18.59
C ILE A 339 -9.83 -53.91 19.98
N THR A 340 -9.90 -53.09 21.00
CA THR A 340 -10.10 -53.58 22.40
C THR A 340 -11.48 -54.24 22.54
N TYR A 341 -12.51 -53.67 21.94
CA TYR A 341 -13.85 -54.25 21.95
C TYR A 341 -13.93 -55.58 21.21
N THR A 342 -13.37 -55.68 20.02
CA THR A 342 -13.35 -56.92 19.22
C THR A 342 -12.56 -58.03 19.95
N ARG A 343 -11.43 -57.72 20.60
CA ARG A 343 -10.68 -58.66 21.39
C ARG A 343 -11.46 -59.19 22.59
N ARG A 344 -12.21 -58.33 23.28
CA ARG A 344 -13.08 -58.71 24.42
C ARG A 344 -14.22 -59.63 23.94
N ALA A 345 -14.86 -59.28 22.80
CA ALA A 345 -15.92 -60.11 22.22
C ALA A 345 -15.43 -61.48 21.79
N GLN A 346 -14.22 -61.58 21.19
CA GLN A 346 -13.61 -62.90 20.85
C GLN A 346 -13.32 -63.72 22.05
N LYS A 347 -12.75 -63.16 23.17
CA LYS A 347 -12.51 -63.89 24.39
C LYS A 347 -13.80 -64.45 25.00
N LEU A 348 -14.90 -63.67 25.01
CA LEU A 348 -16.20 -64.14 25.49
C LEU A 348 -16.75 -65.29 24.63
N ALA A 349 -16.63 -65.19 23.31
CA ALA A 349 -17.06 -66.23 22.38
C ALA A 349 -16.25 -67.54 22.60
N ASP A 350 -14.92 -67.44 22.82
CA ASP A 350 -14.06 -68.62 23.08
C ASP A 350 -14.47 -69.26 24.43
N LEU A 351 -14.74 -68.49 25.49
CA LEU A 351 -15.22 -69.00 26.79
C LEU A 351 -16.58 -69.70 26.67
N GLN A 352 -17.50 -69.18 25.83
CA GLN A 352 -18.80 -69.82 25.59
C GLN A 352 -18.64 -71.14 24.84
N MET A 353 -17.70 -71.23 23.87
CA MET A 353 -17.44 -72.47 23.18
C MET A 353 -16.79 -73.53 24.03
N ASP A 354 -15.86 -73.19 24.92
CA ASP A 354 -15.23 -74.10 25.87
C ASP A 354 -16.27 -74.58 26.89
N PHE A 355 -17.20 -73.76 27.36
CA PHE A 355 -18.28 -74.17 28.27
C PHE A 355 -19.24 -75.18 27.58
N VAL A 356 -19.66 -74.96 26.34
CA VAL A 356 -20.51 -75.86 25.57
C VAL A 356 -19.78 -77.18 25.28
N ALA A 357 -18.50 -77.16 24.96
CA ALA A 357 -17.69 -78.36 24.75
C ALA A 357 -17.53 -79.18 26.02
N GLY A 358 -17.36 -78.55 27.22
CA GLY A 358 -17.28 -79.17 28.47
C GLY A 358 -18.58 -79.91 28.84
N ILE A 359 -19.74 -79.28 28.70
CA ILE A 359 -21.04 -79.90 28.94
C ILE A 359 -21.29 -81.10 28.03
N SER A 360 -20.92 -81.01 26.76
CA SER A 360 -21.09 -82.09 25.79
C SER A 360 -20.20 -83.30 26.12
N HIS A 361 -19.10 -83.13 26.85
CA HIS A 361 -18.21 -84.21 27.27
C HIS A 361 -18.69 -84.90 28.49
N GLU A 362 -19.37 -84.20 29.43
CA GLU A 362 -19.93 -84.79 30.66
C GLU A 362 -21.26 -85.57 30.46
N LEU A 363 -21.97 -85.26 29.32
CA LEU A 363 -23.24 -85.92 29.00
C LEU A 363 -23.08 -87.19 28.09
N ARG A 364 -21.85 -87.59 27.84
CA ARG A 364 -21.52 -88.84 27.12
C ARG A 364 -20.88 -89.90 27.96
#